data_44e4baeb9012320dd50647dc11bfb40c
#
_entry.id   44e4baeb9012320dd50647dc11bfb40c
#
_cell.length_a   1.000
_cell.length_b   1.000
_cell.length_c   1.000
_cell.angle_alpha   90.00
_cell.angle_beta   90.00
_cell.angle_gamma   90.00
#
_symmetry.space_group_name_H-M   'P 1'
#
loop_
_entity.id
_entity.type
_entity.pdbx_description
1 polymer ?
#
loop_
_entity_poly.entity_id
_entity_poly.type
_entity_poly.pdbx_seq_one_letter_code
_entity_poly.pdbx_strand_id
1 'polypeptide(L)'
;MQIQKRLTLGIGVLFAMILLLGIQSVGYIRDLSKASVNIIADNYNSLRYASDMMTSLDSIEYDSAAMLPLLETLALQQKNITEADEFQATGALQQRIAMLQDTVTPRTIQLVRSDLYRIMELNDSATVLNSLLCLKSSRLS
;
A
#
# COMPACT_ATOMS: atom_id res chain seq x y z
N MET A 1 -30.42 49.10 22.20
CA MET A 1 -30.87 48.30 21.04
C MET A 1 -29.78 47.95 20.02
N GLN A 2 -28.79 48.76 19.74
CA GLN A 2 -27.70 48.48 18.79
C GLN A 2 -26.68 47.42 19.29
N ILE A 3 -26.38 47.38 20.58
CA ILE A 3 -25.38 46.43 21.15
C ILE A 3 -25.89 45.00 21.10
N GLN A 4 -27.17 44.75 21.38
CA GLN A 4 -27.76 43.41 21.30
C GLN A 4 -27.74 42.84 19.87
N LYS A 5 -28.04 43.69 18.86
CA LYS A 5 -27.99 43.27 17.46
C LYS A 5 -26.58 42.90 17.01
N ARG A 6 -25.56 43.62 17.43
CA ARG A 6 -24.15 43.36 17.13
C ARG A 6 -23.68 42.06 17.81
N LEU A 7 -24.11 41.81 19.04
CA LEU A 7 -23.77 40.61 19.77
C LEU A 7 -24.41 39.38 19.12
N THR A 8 -25.70 39.44 18.76
CA THR A 8 -26.41 38.35 18.08
C THR A 8 -25.80 38.04 16.71
N LEU A 9 -25.40 39.09 15.97
CA LEU A 9 -24.72 38.89 14.67
C LEU A 9 -23.37 38.17 14.86
N GLY A 10 -22.55 38.58 15.86
CA GLY A 10 -21.26 37.94 16.14
C GLY A 10 -21.39 36.47 16.52
N ILE A 11 -22.37 36.15 17.37
CA ILE A 11 -22.66 34.75 17.75
C ILE A 11 -23.14 33.96 16.56
N GLY A 12 -23.98 34.50 15.68
CA GLY A 12 -24.46 33.86 14.46
C GLY A 12 -23.33 33.54 13.47
N VAL A 13 -22.40 34.48 13.29
CA VAL A 13 -21.21 34.25 12.44
C VAL A 13 -20.32 33.19 13.01
N LEU A 14 -20.08 33.20 14.34
CA LEU A 14 -19.28 32.16 14.99
C LEU A 14 -19.91 30.76 14.80
N PHE A 15 -21.21 30.67 15.01
CA PHE A 15 -21.94 29.42 14.82
C PHE A 15 -21.91 28.92 13.38
N ALA A 16 -22.05 29.81 12.40
CA ALA A 16 -21.92 29.48 10.99
C ALA A 16 -20.51 28.97 10.64
N MET A 17 -19.46 29.58 11.20
CA MET A 17 -18.08 29.10 11.02
C MET A 17 -17.87 27.70 11.60
N ILE A 18 -18.40 27.42 12.79
CA ILE A 18 -18.30 26.09 13.42
C ILE A 18 -19.01 25.03 12.56
N LEU A 19 -20.18 25.33 12.02
CA LEU A 19 -20.91 24.45 11.13
C LEU A 19 -20.13 24.14 9.84
N LEU A 20 -19.55 25.18 9.23
CA LEU A 20 -18.73 25.02 8.02
C LEU A 20 -17.51 24.12 8.26
N LEU A 21 -16.79 24.37 9.37
CA LEU A 21 -15.65 23.54 9.76
C LEU A 21 -16.07 22.10 10.04
N GLY A 22 -17.22 21.88 10.67
CA GLY A 22 -17.76 20.55 10.93
C GLY A 22 -18.06 19.78 9.64
N ILE A 23 -18.69 20.42 8.67
CA ILE A 23 -19.01 19.81 7.37
C ILE A 23 -17.73 19.45 6.60
N GLN A 24 -16.74 20.34 6.58
CA GLN A 24 -15.45 20.07 5.93
C GLN A 24 -14.69 18.92 6.60
N SER A 25 -14.72 18.83 7.93
CA SER A 25 -14.06 17.75 8.68
C SER A 25 -14.63 16.37 8.33
N VAL A 26 -15.93 16.25 8.17
CA VAL A 26 -16.57 14.95 7.79
C VAL A 26 -16.12 14.51 6.40
N GLY A 27 -16.01 15.43 5.44
CA GLY A 27 -15.49 15.13 4.10
C GLY A 27 -14.05 14.60 4.16
N TYR A 28 -13.20 15.31 4.89
CA TYR A 28 -11.77 14.95 5.03
C TYR A 28 -11.56 13.59 5.69
N ILE A 29 -12.35 13.25 6.72
CA ILE A 29 -12.29 11.95 7.40
C ILE A 29 -12.71 10.82 6.45
N ARG A 30 -13.73 11.04 5.62
CA ARG A 30 -14.17 10.02 4.64
C ARG A 30 -13.10 9.75 3.58
N ASP A 31 -12.44 10.78 3.08
CA ASP A 31 -11.39 10.63 2.06
C ASP A 31 -10.16 9.95 2.64
N LEU A 32 -9.78 10.30 3.87
CA LEU A 32 -8.69 9.63 4.59
C LEU A 32 -9.00 8.14 4.85
N SER A 33 -10.23 7.82 5.25
CA SER A 33 -10.66 6.44 5.47
C SER A 33 -10.59 5.60 4.19
N LYS A 34 -11.04 6.16 3.05
CA LYS A 34 -10.94 5.47 1.75
C LYS A 34 -9.48 5.25 1.34
N ALA A 35 -8.62 6.25 1.51
CA ALA A 35 -7.21 6.13 1.20
C ALA A 35 -6.54 5.02 2.04
N SER A 36 -6.84 4.94 3.34
CA SER A 36 -6.31 3.90 4.22
C SER A 36 -6.76 2.49 3.82
N VAL A 37 -8.02 2.31 3.44
CA VAL A 37 -8.55 1.01 2.98
C VAL A 37 -7.87 0.57 1.69
N ASN A 38 -7.65 1.50 0.76
CA ASN A 38 -6.95 1.18 -0.50
C ASN A 38 -5.50 0.76 -0.26
N ILE A 39 -4.76 1.47 0.60
CA ILE A 39 -3.37 1.11 0.95
C ILE A 39 -3.29 -0.31 1.54
N ILE A 40 -4.22 -0.67 2.43
CA ILE A 40 -4.26 -2.02 3.01
C ILE A 40 -4.54 -3.08 1.94
N ALA A 41 -5.47 -2.81 1.02
CA ALA A 41 -5.77 -3.71 -0.08
C ALA A 41 -4.58 -3.87 -1.04
N ASP A 42 -3.88 -2.78 -1.35
CA ASP A 42 -2.72 -2.80 -2.23
C ASP A 42 -1.54 -3.55 -1.58
N ASN A 43 -1.27 -3.35 -0.28
CA ASN A 43 -0.26 -4.09 0.46
C ASN A 43 -0.58 -5.59 0.53
N TYR A 44 -1.86 -5.96 0.72
CA TYR A 44 -2.28 -7.35 0.66
C TYR A 44 -2.06 -7.97 -0.73
N ASN A 45 -2.35 -7.22 -1.79
CA ASN A 45 -2.08 -7.66 -3.15
C ASN A 45 -0.58 -7.89 -3.40
N SER A 46 0.30 -6.98 -2.92
CA SER A 46 1.74 -7.14 -3.03
C SER A 46 2.24 -8.40 -2.32
N LEU A 47 1.72 -8.70 -1.11
CA LEU A 47 2.03 -9.95 -0.41
C LEU A 47 1.61 -11.18 -1.21
N ARG A 48 0.41 -11.16 -1.79
CA ARG A 48 -0.08 -12.25 -2.63
C ARG A 48 0.77 -12.43 -3.88
N TYR A 49 1.09 -11.35 -4.59
CA TYR A 49 1.93 -11.42 -5.78
C TYR A 49 3.33 -11.95 -5.46
N ALA A 50 3.94 -11.53 -4.35
CA ALA A 50 5.23 -12.06 -3.92
C ALA A 50 5.15 -13.56 -3.60
N SER A 51 4.06 -14.01 -2.96
CA SER A 51 3.81 -15.44 -2.70
C SER A 51 3.60 -16.26 -3.98
N ASP A 52 2.83 -15.74 -4.94
CA ASP A 52 2.58 -16.39 -6.22
C ASP A 52 3.88 -16.51 -7.03
N MET A 53 4.70 -15.43 -7.04
CA MET A 53 6.03 -15.45 -7.65
C MET A 53 6.98 -16.43 -6.97
N MET A 54 6.91 -16.58 -5.64
CA MET A 54 7.70 -17.58 -4.91
C MET A 54 7.35 -19.00 -5.34
N THR A 55 6.05 -19.29 -5.48
CA THR A 55 5.56 -20.60 -5.94
C THR A 55 6.03 -20.91 -7.37
N SER A 56 5.97 -19.91 -8.26
CA SER A 56 6.49 -20.05 -9.62
C SER A 56 8.00 -20.27 -9.63
N LEU A 57 8.74 -19.52 -8.79
CA LEU A 57 10.20 -19.64 -8.64
C LEU A 57 10.63 -21.03 -8.18
N ASP A 58 9.90 -21.64 -7.24
CA ASP A 58 10.17 -23.00 -6.76
C ASP A 58 9.97 -24.06 -7.86
N SER A 59 9.11 -23.76 -8.83
CA SER A 59 8.83 -24.66 -9.95
C SER A 59 9.82 -24.53 -11.12
N ILE A 60 10.51 -23.39 -11.26
CA ILE A 60 11.38 -23.06 -12.41
C ILE A 60 12.54 -24.07 -12.57
N GLU A 61 13.04 -24.63 -11.47
CA GLU A 61 14.13 -25.61 -11.50
C GLU A 61 13.73 -26.91 -12.23
N TYR A 62 12.45 -27.24 -12.23
CA TYR A 62 11.90 -28.47 -12.79
C TYR A 62 11.06 -28.24 -14.04
N ASP A 63 10.49 -27.05 -14.19
CA ASP A 63 9.60 -26.69 -15.30
C ASP A 63 9.85 -25.25 -15.76
N SER A 64 10.44 -25.11 -16.93
CA SER A 64 10.69 -23.81 -17.56
C SER A 64 9.40 -23.04 -17.89
N ALA A 65 8.25 -23.71 -17.99
CA ALA A 65 6.96 -23.06 -18.21
C ALA A 65 6.55 -22.18 -17.02
N ALA A 66 7.09 -22.42 -15.83
CA ALA A 66 6.86 -21.60 -14.64
C ALA A 66 7.42 -20.16 -14.75
N MET A 67 8.30 -19.89 -15.75
CA MET A 67 8.80 -18.54 -16.02
C MET A 67 7.68 -17.59 -16.47
N LEU A 68 6.71 -18.06 -17.25
CA LEU A 68 5.63 -17.20 -17.73
C LEU A 68 4.75 -16.65 -16.59
N PRO A 69 4.19 -17.46 -15.68
CA PRO A 69 3.42 -16.95 -14.55
C PRO A 69 4.25 -16.06 -13.61
N LEU A 70 5.56 -16.30 -13.46
CA LEU A 70 6.45 -15.43 -12.72
C LEU A 70 6.48 -14.01 -13.31
N LEU A 71 6.63 -13.89 -14.64
CA LEU A 71 6.67 -12.61 -15.34
C LEU A 71 5.32 -11.89 -15.34
N GLU A 72 4.22 -12.61 -15.52
CA GLU A 72 2.88 -12.05 -15.45
C GLU A 72 2.59 -11.47 -14.07
N THR A 73 2.96 -12.19 -13.01
CA THR A 73 2.78 -11.72 -11.63
C THR A 73 3.69 -10.54 -11.31
N LEU A 74 4.93 -10.51 -11.82
CA LEU A 74 5.81 -9.34 -11.71
C LEU A 74 5.18 -8.09 -12.34
N ALA A 75 4.54 -8.23 -13.50
CA ALA A 75 3.86 -7.12 -14.16
C ALA A 75 2.65 -6.59 -13.35
N LEU A 76 1.97 -7.45 -12.59
CA LEU A 76 0.92 -7.04 -11.64
C LEU A 76 1.52 -6.31 -10.44
N GLN A 77 2.62 -6.82 -9.89
CA GLN A 77 3.34 -6.16 -8.78
C GLN A 77 3.82 -4.75 -9.16
N GLN A 78 4.36 -4.57 -10.36
CA GLN A 78 4.81 -3.27 -10.86
C GLN A 78 3.69 -2.21 -10.94
N LYS A 79 2.45 -2.65 -11.16
CA LYS A 79 1.27 -1.76 -11.20
C LYS A 79 0.70 -1.45 -9.82
N ASN A 80 1.08 -2.24 -8.81
CA ASN A 80 0.54 -2.19 -7.46
C ASN A 80 1.44 -1.44 -6.46
N ILE A 81 2.55 -0.85 -6.92
CA ILE A 81 3.51 -0.14 -6.07
C ILE A 81 2.87 1.12 -5.47
N THR A 82 2.89 1.23 -4.15
CA THR A 82 2.33 2.36 -3.41
C THR A 82 3.39 3.19 -2.68
N GLU A 83 4.56 2.60 -2.39
CA GLU A 83 5.60 3.22 -1.58
C GLU A 83 6.95 3.26 -2.30
N ALA A 84 7.80 4.25 -1.94
CA ALA A 84 9.10 4.45 -2.58
C ALA A 84 10.06 3.25 -2.36
N ASP A 85 10.03 2.64 -1.17
CA ASP A 85 10.89 1.51 -0.83
C ASP A 85 10.46 0.24 -1.59
N GLU A 86 9.16 0.07 -1.79
CA GLU A 86 8.60 -1.00 -2.61
C GLU A 86 8.96 -0.83 -4.08
N PHE A 87 8.99 0.41 -4.58
CA PHE A 87 9.46 0.70 -5.95
C PHE A 87 10.89 0.24 -6.17
N GLN A 88 11.79 0.53 -5.22
CA GLN A 88 13.19 0.12 -5.32
C GLN A 88 13.34 -1.41 -5.25
N ALA A 89 12.61 -2.06 -4.33
CA ALA A 89 12.65 -3.50 -4.17
C ALA A 89 12.10 -4.23 -5.42
N THR A 90 10.99 -3.75 -5.99
CA THR A 90 10.41 -4.30 -7.22
C THR A 90 11.32 -4.08 -8.42
N GLY A 91 12.01 -2.93 -8.52
CA GLY A 91 13.00 -2.66 -9.55
C GLY A 91 14.21 -3.61 -9.48
N ALA A 92 14.71 -3.89 -8.28
CA ALA A 92 15.79 -4.86 -8.06
C ALA A 92 15.35 -6.28 -8.44
N LEU A 93 14.13 -6.67 -8.03
CA LEU A 93 13.52 -7.95 -8.38
C LEU A 93 13.42 -8.13 -9.90
N GLN A 94 12.96 -7.10 -10.63
CA GLN A 94 12.87 -7.14 -12.09
C GLN A 94 14.22 -7.42 -12.75
N GLN A 95 15.28 -6.74 -12.30
CA GLN A 95 16.62 -6.98 -12.84
C GLN A 95 17.11 -8.40 -12.60
N ARG A 96 16.84 -8.96 -11.42
CA ARG A 96 17.25 -10.33 -11.08
C ARG A 96 16.43 -11.39 -11.80
N ILE A 97 15.14 -11.16 -12.03
CA ILE A 97 14.32 -12.03 -12.87
C ILE A 97 14.83 -12.00 -14.32
N ALA A 98 15.26 -10.86 -14.85
CA ALA A 98 15.90 -10.80 -16.16
C ALA A 98 17.18 -11.65 -16.22
N MET A 99 18.03 -11.60 -15.18
CA MET A 99 19.19 -12.50 -15.08
C MET A 99 18.79 -13.98 -14.98
N LEU A 100 17.69 -14.28 -14.30
CA LEU A 100 17.17 -15.65 -14.19
C LEU A 100 16.67 -16.19 -15.55
N GLN A 101 16.08 -15.31 -16.39
CA GLN A 101 15.67 -15.69 -17.75
C GLN A 101 16.87 -16.06 -18.63
N ASP A 102 18.00 -15.33 -18.48
CA ASP A 102 19.21 -15.64 -19.22
C ASP A 102 19.89 -16.94 -18.75
N THR A 103 19.91 -17.16 -17.44
CA THR A 103 20.59 -18.31 -16.85
C THR A 103 19.96 -18.71 -15.51
N VAL A 104 19.31 -19.87 -15.49
CA VAL A 104 18.77 -20.47 -14.27
C VAL A 104 19.89 -21.15 -13.50
N THR A 105 20.26 -20.58 -12.36
CA THR A 105 21.24 -21.17 -11.42
C THR A 105 20.68 -21.10 -9.98
N PRO A 106 21.18 -21.98 -9.08
CA PRO A 106 20.80 -21.89 -7.67
C PRO A 106 21.06 -20.48 -7.06
N ARG A 107 22.09 -19.81 -7.55
CA ARG A 107 22.44 -18.46 -7.11
C ARG A 107 21.40 -17.41 -7.57
N THR A 108 21.01 -17.44 -8.86
CA THR A 108 20.01 -16.51 -9.39
C THR A 108 18.64 -16.74 -8.74
N ILE A 109 18.25 -17.99 -8.49
CA ILE A 109 17.05 -18.36 -7.75
C ILE A 109 17.08 -17.76 -6.34
N GLN A 110 18.19 -17.93 -5.60
CA GLN A 110 18.32 -17.39 -4.24
C GLN A 110 18.26 -15.84 -4.20
N LEU A 111 18.84 -15.17 -5.20
CA LEU A 111 18.77 -13.70 -5.29
C LEU A 111 17.33 -13.21 -5.51
N VAL A 112 16.60 -13.84 -6.44
CA VAL A 112 15.18 -13.53 -6.67
C VAL A 112 14.35 -13.81 -5.41
N ARG A 113 14.58 -14.94 -4.75
CA ARG A 113 13.92 -15.29 -3.49
C ARG A 113 14.15 -14.26 -2.39
N SER A 114 15.37 -13.76 -2.24
CA SER A 114 15.72 -12.71 -1.27
C SER A 114 14.95 -11.41 -1.52
N ASP A 115 14.78 -11.01 -2.79
CA ASP A 115 14.02 -9.81 -3.13
C ASP A 115 12.52 -9.98 -2.89
N LEU A 116 11.98 -11.17 -3.16
CA LEU A 116 10.58 -11.48 -2.86
C LEU A 116 10.32 -11.39 -1.35
N TYR A 117 11.20 -11.94 -0.51
CA TYR A 117 11.09 -11.80 0.95
C TYR A 117 11.13 -10.33 1.38
N ARG A 118 12.00 -9.53 0.76
CA ARG A 118 12.06 -8.10 1.08
C ARG A 118 10.76 -7.36 0.75
N ILE A 119 10.14 -7.66 -0.39
CA ILE A 119 8.82 -7.10 -0.75
C ILE A 119 7.76 -7.53 0.28
N MET A 120 7.74 -8.79 0.69
CA MET A 120 6.82 -9.29 1.70
C MET A 120 7.00 -8.57 3.04
N GLU A 121 8.24 -8.39 3.50
CA GLU A 121 8.56 -7.69 4.75
C GLU A 121 8.12 -6.23 4.74
N LEU A 122 8.35 -5.51 3.64
CA LEU A 122 7.91 -4.11 3.49
C LEU A 122 6.40 -3.99 3.62
N ASN A 123 5.64 -4.84 2.92
CA ASN A 123 4.18 -4.79 2.90
C ASN A 123 3.54 -5.30 4.19
N ASP A 124 4.14 -6.28 4.86
CA ASP A 124 3.67 -6.76 6.17
C ASP A 124 3.84 -5.67 7.23
N SER A 125 4.99 -5.04 7.28
CA SER A 125 5.28 -3.93 8.20
C SER A 125 4.33 -2.75 8.00
N ALA A 126 4.05 -2.36 6.75
CA ALA A 126 3.12 -1.30 6.41
C ALA A 126 1.67 -1.65 6.80
N THR A 127 1.26 -2.90 6.64
CA THR A 127 -0.08 -3.39 7.02
C THR A 127 -0.27 -3.33 8.53
N VAL A 128 0.72 -3.76 9.32
CA VAL A 128 0.67 -3.70 10.79
C VAL A 128 0.60 -2.26 11.28
N LEU A 129 1.42 -1.36 10.75
CA LEU A 129 1.42 0.05 11.12
C LEU A 129 0.07 0.72 10.83
N ASN A 130 -0.50 0.50 9.65
CA ASN A 130 -1.79 1.05 9.26
C ASN A 130 -2.95 0.51 10.12
N SER A 131 -2.93 -0.78 10.46
CA SER A 131 -3.94 -1.38 11.34
C SER A 131 -3.91 -0.78 12.74
N LEU A 132 -2.71 -0.52 13.30
CA LEU A 132 -2.54 0.14 14.60
C LEU A 132 -3.02 1.59 14.60
N LEU A 133 -2.79 2.33 13.52
CA LEU A 133 -3.28 3.70 13.36
C LEU A 133 -4.81 3.76 13.29
N CYS A 134 -5.44 2.84 12.57
CA CYS A 134 -6.90 2.72 12.52
C CYS A 134 -7.52 2.41 13.89
N LEU A 135 -6.94 1.49 14.66
CA LEU A 135 -7.38 1.15 16.01
C LEU A 135 -7.23 2.31 16.98
N LYS A 136 -6.16 3.09 16.86
CA LYS A 136 -5.94 4.29 17.69
C LYS A 136 -6.95 5.40 17.40
N SER A 137 -7.29 5.59 16.13
CA SER A 137 -8.32 6.57 15.71
C SER A 137 -9.71 6.18 16.22
N SER A 138 -10.08 4.90 16.20
CA SER A 138 -11.39 4.42 16.67
C SER A 138 -11.59 4.49 18.18
N ARG A 139 -10.53 4.60 18.98
CA ARG A 139 -10.60 4.77 20.45
C ARG A 139 -10.74 6.23 20.90
N LEU A 140 -10.56 7.18 20.00
CA LEU A 140 -10.64 8.63 20.28
C LEU A 140 -11.98 9.25 19.83
N SER A 141 -12.87 8.43 19.27
CA SER A 141 -14.27 8.78 18.93
C SER A 141 -15.22 8.23 19.96
#